data_6f6325fd578f2a00604d0776c428afc7
#
_entry.id   6f6325fd578f2a00604d0776c428afc7
#
_cell.length_a   1.000
_cell.length_b   1.000
_cell.length_c   1.000
_cell.angle_alpha   90.00
_cell.angle_beta   90.00
_cell.angle_gamma   90.00
#
_symmetry.space_group_name_H-M   'P 1'
#
loop_
_entity.id
_entity.type
_entity.pdbx_description
1 polymer ?
#
loop_
_entity_poly.entity_id
_entity_poly.type
_entity_poly.pdbx_seq_one_letter_code
_entity_poly.pdbx_strand_id
1 'polypeptide(L)'
;MYKRQLFLFCGAFADFLAPYGMNDTDMLRVLEAPSLAHWMGTDHIGRDVFSRILYGAQLSVIIGFLAAGLATVISIVLGVLTGYFGGKADMLIQRFVDAWMTFPDLVLLIVVVSIVGPGVNQIVVILGCLYGIAGSRIIRGSTIAVRENMYTHAAQSMGANTLHILWFHVLPNVMPVVTVSYTHLTLPTKNEV
;
A
#
# COMPACT_ATOMS: atom_id res chain seq x y z
N MET A 1 -12.29 -14.07 8.65
CA MET A 1 -12.49 -12.71 9.14
C MET A 1 -11.68 -12.44 10.42
N TYR A 2 -11.81 -13.23 11.45
CA TYR A 2 -11.14 -13.06 12.76
C TYR A 2 -9.61 -13.03 12.74
N LYS A 3 -8.96 -13.81 11.87
CA LYS A 3 -7.48 -13.86 11.78
C LYS A 3 -6.84 -12.52 11.45
N ARG A 4 -7.48 -11.71 10.58
CA ARG A 4 -6.98 -10.37 10.22
C ARG A 4 -7.18 -9.36 11.34
N GLN A 5 -8.36 -9.41 11.99
CA GLN A 5 -8.64 -8.55 13.13
C GLN A 5 -7.66 -8.83 14.28
N LEU A 6 -7.37 -10.11 14.55
CA LEU A 6 -6.37 -10.52 15.52
C LEU A 6 -4.98 -9.98 15.15
N PHE A 7 -4.57 -10.11 13.88
CA PHE A 7 -3.27 -9.62 13.40
C PHE A 7 -3.15 -8.10 13.56
N LEU A 8 -4.19 -7.35 13.16
CA LEU A 8 -4.24 -5.89 13.32
C LEU A 8 -4.23 -5.49 14.80
N PHE A 9 -4.97 -6.21 15.64
CA PHE A 9 -4.99 -5.98 17.07
C PHE A 9 -3.61 -6.23 17.69
N CYS A 10 -2.99 -7.36 17.41
CA CYS A 10 -1.63 -7.68 17.88
C CYS A 10 -0.61 -6.64 17.41
N GLY A 11 -0.69 -6.19 16.16
CA GLY A 11 0.19 -5.14 15.64
C GLY A 11 -0.04 -3.78 16.28
N ALA A 12 -1.31 -3.38 16.52
CA ALA A 12 -1.62 -2.10 17.13
C ALA A 12 -1.23 -2.02 18.61
N PHE A 13 -1.31 -3.15 19.33
CA PHE A 13 -1.05 -3.24 20.76
C PHE A 13 0.25 -4.00 21.09
N ALA A 14 1.18 -4.11 20.16
CA ALA A 14 2.42 -4.86 20.33
C ALA A 14 3.21 -4.40 21.56
N ASP A 15 3.34 -3.09 21.79
CA ASP A 15 4.07 -2.51 22.92
C ASP A 15 3.46 -2.87 24.29
N PHE A 16 2.16 -3.19 24.35
CA PHE A 16 1.48 -3.63 25.57
C PHE A 16 1.48 -5.15 25.74
N LEU A 17 1.51 -5.88 24.63
CA LEU A 17 1.41 -7.34 24.63
C LEU A 17 2.79 -8.03 24.68
N ALA A 18 3.84 -7.35 24.23
CA ALA A 18 5.19 -7.89 24.21
C ALA A 18 5.83 -7.79 25.60
N PRO A 19 6.21 -8.92 26.23
CA PRO A 19 6.87 -8.91 27.53
C PRO A 19 8.30 -8.38 27.48
N TYR A 20 8.96 -8.43 26.31
CA TYR A 20 10.35 -8.00 26.11
C TYR A 20 10.44 -7.04 24.91
N GLY A 21 11.47 -6.20 24.87
CA GLY A 21 11.74 -5.34 23.72
C GLY A 21 12.15 -6.14 22.47
N MET A 22 11.90 -5.57 21.29
CA MET A 22 12.18 -6.23 20.00
C MET A 22 13.64 -6.70 19.84
N ASN A 23 14.58 -5.94 20.43
CA ASN A 23 16.02 -6.17 20.30
C ASN A 23 16.69 -6.57 21.62
N ASP A 24 15.92 -6.83 22.67
CA ASP A 24 16.46 -7.29 23.94
C ASP A 24 17.08 -8.68 23.76
N THR A 25 18.38 -8.78 24.06
CA THR A 25 19.17 -10.01 23.86
C THR A 25 19.65 -10.52 25.19
N ASP A 26 19.45 -11.82 25.45
CA ASP A 26 20.05 -12.55 26.59
C ASP A 26 20.94 -13.68 26.07
N MET A 27 22.24 -13.42 26.00
CA MET A 27 23.22 -14.37 25.48
C MET A 27 23.33 -15.64 26.33
N LEU A 28 22.79 -15.64 27.56
CA LEU A 28 22.76 -16.82 28.43
C LEU A 28 21.62 -17.77 28.09
N ARG A 29 20.60 -17.28 27.35
CA ARG A 29 19.36 -18.01 27.01
C ARG A 29 19.18 -18.18 25.50
N VAL A 30 20.26 -18.52 24.82
CA VAL A 30 20.25 -18.77 23.39
C VAL A 30 19.57 -20.10 23.07
N LEU A 31 18.64 -20.12 22.12
CA LEU A 31 17.88 -21.30 21.69
C LEU A 31 17.17 -22.03 22.83
N GLU A 32 16.69 -21.29 23.82
CA GLU A 32 15.92 -21.84 24.92
C GLU A 32 14.54 -22.32 24.42
N ALA A 33 14.13 -23.48 24.88
CA ALA A 33 12.81 -24.04 24.60
C ALA A 33 11.68 -23.16 25.20
N PRO A 34 10.45 -23.26 24.71
CA PRO A 34 9.31 -22.55 25.27
C PRO A 34 9.19 -22.75 26.78
N SER A 35 9.07 -21.65 27.52
CA SER A 35 9.00 -21.60 28.98
C SER A 35 7.99 -20.54 29.45
N LEU A 36 7.72 -20.47 30.76
CA LEU A 36 6.85 -19.41 31.31
C LEU A 36 7.45 -18.01 31.16
N ALA A 37 8.77 -17.89 31.05
CA ALA A 37 9.45 -16.64 30.81
C ALA A 37 9.46 -16.29 29.32
N HIS A 38 9.65 -17.28 28.45
CA HIS A 38 9.68 -17.12 27.00
C HIS A 38 8.66 -18.05 26.34
N TRP A 39 7.46 -17.59 26.10
CA TRP A 39 6.33 -18.42 25.64
C TRP A 39 6.59 -19.19 24.36
N MET A 40 7.37 -18.64 23.45
CA MET A 40 7.80 -19.29 22.20
C MET A 40 9.31 -19.57 22.15
N GLY A 41 9.96 -19.54 23.32
CA GLY A 41 11.42 -19.70 23.41
C GLY A 41 12.19 -18.48 22.91
N THR A 42 13.51 -18.67 22.76
CA THR A 42 14.44 -17.65 22.31
C THR A 42 15.11 -18.01 20.98
N ASP A 43 15.56 -17.00 20.23
CA ASP A 43 16.27 -17.20 18.97
C ASP A 43 17.78 -17.47 19.18
N HIS A 44 18.51 -17.55 18.05
CA HIS A 44 19.95 -17.83 18.01
C HIS A 44 20.85 -16.74 18.65
N ILE A 45 20.29 -15.62 19.08
CA ILE A 45 20.98 -14.56 19.81
C ILE A 45 20.26 -14.18 21.11
N GLY A 46 19.38 -15.08 21.60
CA GLY A 46 18.72 -14.95 22.89
C GLY A 46 17.57 -13.94 22.94
N ARG A 47 16.96 -13.56 21.80
CA ARG A 47 15.79 -12.68 21.78
C ARG A 47 14.52 -13.47 21.91
N ASP A 48 13.52 -12.91 22.61
CA ASP A 48 12.20 -13.55 22.78
C ASP A 48 11.44 -13.62 21.45
N VAL A 49 11.11 -14.84 21.00
CA VAL A 49 10.44 -15.08 19.72
C VAL A 49 9.02 -14.53 19.71
N PHE A 50 8.29 -14.63 20.82
CA PHE A 50 6.91 -14.13 20.91
C PHE A 50 6.86 -12.61 20.76
N SER A 51 7.69 -11.87 21.49
CA SER A 51 7.79 -10.42 21.38
C SER A 51 8.16 -9.99 19.96
N ARG A 52 9.08 -10.68 19.30
CA ARG A 52 9.47 -10.41 17.92
C ARG A 52 8.34 -10.62 16.90
N ILE A 53 7.49 -11.61 17.11
CA ILE A 53 6.31 -11.81 16.27
C ILE A 53 5.34 -10.64 16.40
N LEU A 54 5.12 -10.14 17.62
CA LEU A 54 4.24 -9.00 17.87
C LEU A 54 4.78 -7.72 17.21
N TYR A 55 6.06 -7.40 17.39
CA TYR A 55 6.70 -6.26 16.74
C TYR A 55 6.77 -6.41 15.21
N GLY A 56 6.97 -7.64 14.71
CA GLY A 56 6.89 -7.94 13.27
C GLY A 56 5.49 -7.68 12.69
N ALA A 57 4.44 -8.01 13.44
CA ALA A 57 3.07 -7.69 13.07
C ALA A 57 2.83 -6.17 13.05
N GLN A 58 3.31 -5.45 14.06
CA GLN A 58 3.24 -3.98 14.14
C GLN A 58 3.90 -3.33 12.92
N LEU A 59 5.13 -3.73 12.62
CA LEU A 59 5.88 -3.21 11.47
C LEU A 59 5.16 -3.49 10.14
N SER A 60 4.63 -4.70 9.98
CA SER A 60 3.86 -5.07 8.79
C SER A 60 2.58 -4.25 8.62
N VAL A 61 1.88 -3.95 9.71
CA VAL A 61 0.69 -3.10 9.71
C VAL A 61 1.06 -1.67 9.30
N ILE A 62 2.10 -1.09 9.91
CA ILE A 62 2.57 0.27 9.61
C ILE A 62 2.97 0.39 8.13
N ILE A 63 3.82 -0.52 7.64
CA ILE A 63 4.28 -0.51 6.25
C ILE A 63 3.09 -0.69 5.30
N GLY A 64 2.19 -1.63 5.60
CA GLY A 64 1.02 -1.91 4.75
C GLY A 64 0.11 -0.70 4.61
N PHE A 65 -0.24 -0.03 5.71
CA PHE A 65 -1.11 1.15 5.68
C PHE A 65 -0.44 2.35 5.00
N LEU A 66 0.81 2.63 5.32
CA LEU A 66 1.53 3.77 4.74
C LEU A 66 1.80 3.57 3.25
N ALA A 67 2.23 2.36 2.84
CA ALA A 67 2.46 2.06 1.43
C ALA A 67 1.16 2.08 0.62
N ALA A 68 0.06 1.51 1.14
CA ALA A 68 -1.24 1.55 0.49
C ALA A 68 -1.79 2.98 0.39
N GLY A 69 -1.65 3.79 1.44
CA GLY A 69 -2.01 5.20 1.42
C GLY A 69 -1.24 5.99 0.36
N LEU A 70 0.08 5.83 0.32
CA LEU A 70 0.93 6.48 -0.68
C LEU A 70 0.59 6.01 -2.11
N ALA A 71 0.42 4.70 -2.31
CA ALA A 71 0.02 4.12 -3.59
C ALA A 71 -1.33 4.68 -4.07
N THR A 72 -2.30 4.82 -3.16
CA THR A 72 -3.61 5.42 -3.46
C THR A 72 -3.46 6.85 -3.96
N VAL A 73 -2.69 7.68 -3.25
CA VAL A 73 -2.46 9.08 -3.64
C VAL A 73 -1.81 9.17 -5.01
N ILE A 74 -0.75 8.40 -5.26
CA ILE A 74 -0.05 8.36 -6.55
C ILE A 74 -1.01 7.91 -7.67
N SER A 75 -1.78 6.84 -7.44
CA SER A 75 -2.75 6.33 -8.42
C SER A 75 -3.82 7.36 -8.77
N ILE A 76 -4.37 8.05 -7.77
CA ILE A 76 -5.39 9.08 -7.99
C ILE A 76 -4.79 10.24 -8.79
N VAL A 77 -3.66 10.77 -8.36
CA VAL A 77 -3.03 11.92 -9.03
C VAL A 77 -2.71 11.59 -10.48
N LEU A 78 -1.98 10.51 -10.73
CA LEU A 78 -1.60 10.12 -12.09
C LEU A 78 -2.83 9.72 -12.92
N GLY A 79 -3.74 8.91 -12.37
CA GLY A 79 -4.90 8.41 -13.09
C GLY A 79 -5.91 9.51 -13.43
N VAL A 80 -6.19 10.42 -12.49
CA VAL A 80 -7.11 11.54 -12.72
C VAL A 80 -6.51 12.53 -13.72
N LEU A 81 -5.25 12.91 -13.57
CA LEU A 81 -4.62 13.86 -14.50
C LEU A 81 -4.57 13.29 -15.93
N THR A 82 -4.08 12.06 -16.09
CA THR A 82 -3.97 11.44 -17.42
C THR A 82 -5.33 11.16 -18.04
N GLY A 83 -6.30 10.67 -17.25
CA GLY A 83 -7.65 10.38 -17.73
C GLY A 83 -8.46 11.63 -18.11
N TYR A 84 -8.29 12.72 -17.37
CA TYR A 84 -9.05 13.95 -17.62
C TYR A 84 -8.45 14.79 -18.76
N PHE A 85 -7.16 15.07 -18.75
CA PHE A 85 -6.53 15.91 -19.77
C PHE A 85 -6.30 15.18 -21.09
N GLY A 86 -5.94 13.89 -21.05
CA GLY A 86 -5.72 13.11 -22.26
C GLY A 86 -4.58 13.62 -23.13
N GLY A 87 -4.65 13.35 -24.44
CA GLY A 87 -3.74 13.89 -25.44
C GLY A 87 -2.31 13.35 -25.38
N LYS A 88 -1.34 14.18 -25.80
CA LYS A 88 0.09 13.76 -25.88
C LYS A 88 0.72 13.54 -24.52
N ALA A 89 0.33 14.32 -23.51
CA ALA A 89 0.83 14.17 -22.15
C ALA A 89 0.40 12.82 -21.54
N ASP A 90 -0.87 12.46 -21.70
CA ASP A 90 -1.37 11.15 -21.31
C ASP A 90 -0.61 10.02 -22.00
N MET A 91 -0.43 10.11 -23.31
CA MET A 91 0.31 9.09 -24.08
C MET A 91 1.74 8.92 -23.55
N LEU A 92 2.45 10.01 -23.24
CA LEU A 92 3.82 9.94 -22.72
C LEU A 92 3.88 9.31 -21.33
N ILE A 93 2.98 9.73 -20.43
CA ILE A 93 2.90 9.17 -19.07
C ILE A 93 2.54 7.68 -19.12
N GLN A 94 1.59 7.28 -19.99
CA GLN A 94 1.25 5.85 -20.13
C GLN A 94 2.40 5.03 -20.68
N ARG A 95 3.26 5.56 -21.57
CA ARG A 95 4.48 4.86 -21.99
C ARG A 95 5.46 4.65 -20.84
N PHE A 96 5.60 5.64 -19.97
CA PHE A 96 6.39 5.48 -18.75
C PHE A 96 5.80 4.41 -17.83
N VAL A 97 4.48 4.44 -17.60
CA VAL A 97 3.78 3.41 -16.79
C VAL A 97 3.95 2.02 -17.40
N ASP A 98 3.86 1.89 -18.74
CA ASP A 98 4.08 0.62 -19.45
C ASP A 98 5.50 0.09 -19.22
N ALA A 99 6.50 0.95 -19.40
CA ALA A 99 7.90 0.60 -19.15
C ALA A 99 8.13 0.20 -17.69
N TRP A 100 7.55 0.94 -16.74
CA TRP A 100 7.64 0.62 -15.31
C TRP A 100 7.09 -0.76 -14.98
N MET A 101 5.92 -1.11 -15.52
CA MET A 101 5.25 -2.40 -15.29
C MET A 101 5.94 -3.58 -16.00
N THR A 102 6.94 -3.35 -16.86
CA THR A 102 7.70 -4.42 -17.51
C THR A 102 8.65 -5.10 -16.51
N PHE A 103 9.08 -4.38 -15.49
CA PHE A 103 9.98 -4.92 -14.49
C PHE A 103 9.21 -5.74 -13.44
N PRO A 104 9.70 -6.92 -13.04
CA PRO A 104 9.12 -7.67 -11.92
C PRO A 104 9.24 -6.86 -10.61
N ASP A 105 8.13 -6.68 -9.89
CA ASP A 105 8.05 -5.86 -8.67
C ASP A 105 9.10 -6.23 -7.62
N LEU A 106 9.29 -7.53 -7.39
CA LEU A 106 10.29 -8.02 -6.41
C LEU A 106 11.73 -7.66 -6.82
N VAL A 107 12.03 -7.68 -8.11
CA VAL A 107 13.38 -7.32 -8.59
C VAL A 107 13.63 -5.84 -8.37
N LEU A 108 12.67 -4.99 -8.73
CA LEU A 108 12.76 -3.55 -8.47
C LEU A 108 12.91 -3.25 -6.97
N LEU A 109 12.11 -3.91 -6.13
CA LEU A 109 12.19 -3.74 -4.68
C LEU A 109 13.61 -4.07 -4.16
N ILE A 110 14.16 -5.23 -4.54
CA ILE A 110 15.49 -5.67 -4.08
C ILE A 110 16.58 -4.71 -4.58
N VAL A 111 16.55 -4.34 -5.85
CA VAL A 111 17.54 -3.42 -6.44
C VAL A 111 17.53 -2.06 -5.75
N VAL A 112 16.34 -1.47 -5.57
CA VAL A 112 16.24 -0.14 -4.96
C VAL A 112 16.64 -0.18 -3.49
N VAL A 113 16.21 -1.19 -2.72
CA VAL A 113 16.62 -1.35 -1.30
C VAL A 113 18.13 -1.57 -1.19
N SER A 114 18.74 -2.27 -2.13
CA SER A 114 20.21 -2.47 -2.15
C SER A 114 20.98 -1.18 -2.36
N ILE A 115 20.43 -0.22 -3.11
CA ILE A 115 21.07 1.08 -3.41
C ILE A 115 20.79 2.09 -2.29
N VAL A 116 19.55 2.20 -1.86
CA VAL A 116 19.11 3.24 -0.90
C VAL A 116 19.37 2.81 0.55
N GLY A 117 19.52 1.52 0.78
CA GLY A 117 19.67 0.91 2.10
C GLY A 117 18.35 0.40 2.68
N PRO A 118 18.43 -0.47 3.70
CA PRO A 118 17.25 -1.01 4.38
C PRO A 118 16.61 0.04 5.30
N GLY A 119 15.28 0.10 5.32
CA GLY A 119 14.53 0.96 6.23
C GLY A 119 13.04 0.94 5.94
N VAL A 120 12.24 1.26 6.96
CA VAL A 120 10.77 1.27 6.85
C VAL A 120 10.30 2.31 5.82
N ASN A 121 10.85 3.52 5.91
CA ASN A 121 10.46 4.62 5.00
C ASN A 121 10.80 4.29 3.55
N GLN A 122 11.96 3.71 3.31
CA GLN A 122 12.40 3.29 1.98
C GLN A 122 11.44 2.25 1.39
N ILE A 123 11.09 1.22 2.18
CA ILE A 123 10.14 0.19 1.77
C ILE A 123 8.77 0.78 1.47
N VAL A 124 8.26 1.68 2.33
CA VAL A 124 6.98 2.36 2.13
C VAL A 124 6.96 3.16 0.81
N VAL A 125 8.01 3.94 0.55
CA VAL A 125 8.09 4.74 -0.67
C VAL A 125 8.17 3.86 -1.91
N ILE A 126 9.00 2.82 -1.88
CA ILE A 126 9.16 1.91 -3.03
C ILE A 126 7.85 1.19 -3.34
N LEU A 127 7.23 0.58 -2.34
CA LEU A 127 5.95 -0.13 -2.51
C LEU A 127 4.84 0.84 -2.93
N GLY A 128 4.80 2.03 -2.34
CA GLY A 128 3.86 3.08 -2.72
C GLY A 128 3.99 3.49 -4.19
N CYS A 129 5.21 3.66 -4.68
CA CYS A 129 5.48 3.96 -6.08
C CYS A 129 5.15 2.78 -7.00
N LEU A 130 5.59 1.55 -6.65
CA LEU A 130 5.33 0.36 -7.44
C LEU A 130 3.84 0.16 -7.69
N TYR A 131 3.05 0.07 -6.62
CA TYR A 131 1.62 -0.16 -6.73
C TYR A 131 0.83 1.08 -7.14
N GLY A 132 1.31 2.27 -6.79
CA GLY A 132 0.68 3.53 -7.16
C GLY A 132 0.71 3.81 -8.65
N ILE A 133 1.88 3.64 -9.28
CA ILE A 133 2.05 3.82 -10.73
C ILE A 133 1.23 2.77 -11.49
N ALA A 134 1.30 1.50 -11.09
CA ALA A 134 0.50 0.44 -11.71
C ALA A 134 -1.02 0.67 -11.55
N GLY A 135 -1.48 1.06 -10.35
CA GLY A 135 -2.87 1.34 -10.04
C GLY A 135 -3.45 2.55 -10.79
N SER A 136 -2.60 3.48 -11.24
CA SER A 136 -3.03 4.67 -11.98
C SER A 136 -3.82 4.34 -13.25
N ARG A 137 -3.60 3.19 -13.88
CA ARG A 137 -4.34 2.73 -15.07
C ARG A 137 -5.82 2.50 -14.79
N ILE A 138 -6.14 1.90 -13.65
CA ILE A 138 -7.53 1.61 -13.26
C ILE A 138 -8.26 2.93 -13.03
N ILE A 139 -7.62 3.85 -12.30
CA ILE A 139 -8.17 5.17 -12.00
C ILE A 139 -8.32 6.00 -13.28
N ARG A 140 -7.34 5.93 -14.20
CA ARG A 140 -7.43 6.58 -15.52
C ARG A 140 -8.64 6.10 -16.32
N GLY A 141 -8.86 4.79 -16.41
CA GLY A 141 -10.03 4.24 -17.11
C GLY A 141 -11.36 4.76 -16.54
N SER A 142 -11.48 4.77 -15.22
CA SER A 142 -12.66 5.32 -14.53
C SER A 142 -12.80 6.82 -14.74
N THR A 143 -11.71 7.58 -14.75
CA THR A 143 -11.72 9.03 -14.98
C THR A 143 -12.20 9.37 -16.40
N ILE A 144 -11.76 8.62 -17.41
CA ILE A 144 -12.25 8.78 -18.79
C ILE A 144 -13.76 8.55 -18.84
N ALA A 145 -14.26 7.47 -18.25
CA ALA A 145 -15.68 7.17 -18.20
C ALA A 145 -16.51 8.28 -17.53
N VAL A 146 -16.02 8.83 -16.40
CA VAL A 146 -16.67 9.94 -15.68
C VAL A 146 -16.64 11.23 -16.51
N ARG A 147 -15.55 11.52 -17.20
CA ARG A 147 -15.38 12.69 -18.05
C ARG A 147 -16.41 12.73 -19.18
N GLU A 148 -16.72 11.59 -19.79
CA GLU A 148 -17.67 11.46 -20.90
C GLU A 148 -19.15 11.46 -20.46
N ASN A 149 -19.43 11.55 -19.16
CA ASN A 149 -20.80 11.59 -18.66
C ASN A 149 -21.49 12.94 -18.89
N MET A 150 -22.80 12.89 -19.14
CA MET A 150 -23.63 14.07 -19.44
C MET A 150 -23.56 15.15 -18.36
N TYR A 151 -23.49 14.78 -17.09
CA TYR A 151 -23.40 15.76 -16.01
C TYR A 151 -22.07 16.54 -16.02
N THR A 152 -20.96 15.90 -16.46
CA THR A 152 -19.67 16.57 -16.62
C THR A 152 -19.71 17.57 -17.76
N HIS A 153 -20.31 17.19 -18.89
CA HIS A 153 -20.52 18.11 -20.04
C HIS A 153 -21.46 19.24 -19.67
N ALA A 154 -22.55 19.00 -18.95
CA ALA A 154 -23.43 20.03 -18.47
C ALA A 154 -22.73 21.06 -17.57
N ALA A 155 -21.89 20.60 -16.64
CA ALA A 155 -21.08 21.48 -15.79
C ALA A 155 -20.11 22.34 -16.63
N GLN A 156 -19.47 21.76 -17.66
CA GLN A 156 -18.61 22.51 -18.59
C GLN A 156 -19.39 23.56 -19.36
N SER A 157 -20.57 23.21 -19.86
CA SER A 157 -21.43 24.14 -20.61
C SER A 157 -21.93 25.31 -19.75
N MET A 158 -22.06 25.09 -18.43
CA MET A 158 -22.38 26.16 -17.48
C MET A 158 -21.17 27.02 -17.08
N GLY A 159 -19.98 26.76 -17.67
CA GLY A 159 -18.77 27.53 -17.40
C GLY A 159 -18.01 27.12 -16.15
N ALA A 160 -18.23 25.90 -15.61
CA ALA A 160 -17.49 25.41 -14.45
C ALA A 160 -15.99 25.29 -14.76
N ASN A 161 -15.15 25.76 -13.83
CA ASN A 161 -13.69 25.68 -13.95
C ASN A 161 -13.24 24.20 -13.88
N THR A 162 -12.16 23.86 -14.59
CA THR A 162 -11.54 22.54 -14.59
C THR A 162 -11.28 21.99 -13.19
N LEU A 163 -10.75 22.81 -12.28
CA LEU A 163 -10.50 22.39 -10.89
C LEU A 163 -11.81 22.05 -10.16
N HIS A 164 -12.88 22.82 -10.40
CA HIS A 164 -14.20 22.54 -9.83
C HIS A 164 -14.73 21.19 -10.34
N ILE A 165 -14.62 20.93 -11.63
CA ILE A 165 -15.04 19.66 -12.23
C ILE A 165 -14.24 18.49 -11.65
N LEU A 166 -12.93 18.62 -11.52
CA LEU A 166 -12.07 17.58 -10.96
C LEU A 166 -12.46 17.26 -9.52
N TRP A 167 -12.65 18.28 -8.66
CA TRP A 167 -12.94 18.08 -7.23
C TRP A 167 -14.37 17.63 -6.95
N PHE A 168 -15.36 18.18 -7.67
CA PHE A 168 -16.77 17.95 -7.33
C PHE A 168 -17.46 16.92 -8.23
N HIS A 169 -16.94 16.67 -9.43
CA HIS A 169 -17.55 15.72 -10.36
C HIS A 169 -16.69 14.49 -10.64
N VAL A 170 -15.38 14.64 -10.83
CA VAL A 170 -14.52 13.52 -11.18
C VAL A 170 -14.11 12.74 -9.93
N LEU A 171 -13.45 13.39 -8.97
CA LEU A 171 -12.88 12.73 -7.81
C LEU A 171 -13.91 11.93 -7.00
N PRO A 172 -15.09 12.48 -6.63
CA PRO A 172 -16.07 11.72 -5.86
C PRO A 172 -16.60 10.48 -6.59
N ASN A 173 -16.73 10.55 -7.93
CA ASN A 173 -17.23 9.44 -8.72
C ASN A 173 -16.18 8.36 -9.02
N VAL A 174 -14.91 8.69 -8.91
CA VAL A 174 -13.78 7.74 -9.03
C VAL A 174 -13.47 7.06 -7.69
N MET A 175 -13.76 7.68 -6.55
CA MET A 175 -13.47 7.15 -5.21
C MET A 175 -14.01 5.74 -4.94
N PRO A 176 -15.23 5.34 -5.35
CA PRO A 176 -15.70 3.96 -5.18
C PRO A 176 -14.79 2.94 -5.86
N VAL A 177 -14.28 3.25 -7.06
CA VAL A 177 -13.35 2.37 -7.79
C VAL A 177 -12.01 2.27 -7.06
N VAL A 178 -11.52 3.39 -6.52
CA VAL A 178 -10.31 3.42 -5.66
C VAL A 178 -10.50 2.46 -4.48
N THR A 179 -11.59 2.61 -3.74
CA THR A 179 -11.86 1.79 -2.55
C THR A 179 -11.91 0.29 -2.90
N VAL A 180 -12.60 -0.07 -3.97
CA VAL A 180 -12.70 -1.47 -4.41
C VAL A 180 -11.34 -2.02 -4.85
N SER A 181 -10.56 -1.29 -5.63
CA SER A 181 -9.25 -1.72 -6.12
C SER A 181 -8.28 -2.03 -4.98
N TYR A 182 -8.27 -1.22 -3.92
CA TYR A 182 -7.38 -1.45 -2.78
C TYR A 182 -7.90 -2.48 -1.79
N THR A 183 -9.19 -2.68 -1.66
CA THR A 183 -9.74 -3.79 -0.86
C THR A 183 -9.43 -5.15 -1.49
N HIS A 184 -9.40 -5.26 -2.81
CA HIS A 184 -9.01 -6.49 -3.50
C HIS A 184 -7.51 -6.80 -3.40
N LEU A 185 -6.62 -5.81 -3.35
CA LEU A 185 -5.20 -6.04 -3.12
C LEU A 185 -4.88 -6.58 -1.73
N THR A 186 -5.73 -6.27 -0.74
CA THR A 186 -5.60 -6.78 0.63
C THR A 186 -6.38 -8.07 0.89
N LEU A 187 -7.21 -8.51 -0.06
CA LEU A 187 -8.04 -9.70 0.03
C LEU A 187 -7.60 -10.71 -1.01
N PRO A 188 -6.92 -11.83 -0.67
CA PRO A 188 -6.88 -12.96 -1.57
C PRO A 188 -8.35 -13.36 -1.83
N THR A 189 -8.78 -13.22 -3.08
CA THR A 189 -10.08 -13.67 -3.54
C THR A 189 -10.18 -15.17 -3.25
N LYS A 190 -11.06 -15.50 -2.33
CA LYS A 190 -11.45 -16.87 -2.04
C LYS A 190 -12.40 -17.29 -3.16
N ASN A 191 -11.85 -17.61 -4.30
CA ASN A 191 -12.56 -18.33 -5.38
C ASN A 191 -11.58 -19.32 -5.97
N GLU A 192 -11.27 -20.35 -5.18
CA GLU A 192 -10.83 -21.63 -5.69
C GLU A 192 -11.49 -22.70 -4.82
N VAL A 193 -12.57 -23.21 -5.30
CA VAL A 193 -13.09 -24.56 -5.06
C VAL A 193 -13.26 -25.18 -6.42
#